data_6af8ad1d576f191da86d999b574712ce
#
_entry.id   6af8ad1d576f191da86d999b574712ce
#
_cell.length_a   1.000
_cell.length_b   1.000
_cell.length_c   1.000
_cell.angle_alpha   90.00
_cell.angle_beta   90.00
_cell.angle_gamma   90.00
#
_symmetry.space_group_name_H-M   'P 1'
#
loop_
_entity.id
_entity.type
_entity.pdbx_description
1 polymer ?
#
loop_
_entity_poly.entity_id
_entity_poly.type
_entity_poly.pdbx_seq_one_letter_code
_entity_poly.pdbx_strand_id
1 'polypeptide(L)'
;EAVNVAIEDRDIPDVLVVKGRDNLLRLIEAGMIEDLTETYEECTTDTIKEMYDSYGDSLLQSATVDGKLYAFPNTVIDDGAPLLWLRKDWIEKLGLKEPETVEEALEIVRAFVEQDAAGDGQTIGLACSTDVIAGADQTYGVDSAFIHAGAMPCHWILDESGDVVYGSVTQETKEALSKLRNLYEDGILDQRFLLRKTENIDNLLKTGHCGAIYGRWWAPNNPLSAAYSVDSNAEWKPYLLDKEQVNETQKISVFESYDQWMYVVVRKGYEHPEIVAKYVSAIFDQSRYANDASAREVNDYFSINVDPTARPLNINVDYEDALYRTTEHIQAALDKTLDVSELSGLEKSYYDTCKSFLNGQLTTANGWAAYASRIEAVGELQKAGIRSAQTLPLENVNAEIPQELQELENEAFLQIISGEKPVDYFDTFVVEWYANGGKELTEQVQNAYESGKD
;
A
#
# COMPACT_ATOMS: atom_id res chain seq x y z
N GLU A 1 20.84 -6.82 13.59
CA GLU A 1 22.04 -6.42 14.41
C GLU A 1 21.63 -6.09 15.84
N ALA A 2 20.64 -5.20 16.09
CA ALA A 2 20.19 -4.83 17.45
C ALA A 2 19.66 -6.02 18.27
N VAL A 3 18.90 -6.94 17.65
CA VAL A 3 18.38 -8.14 18.33
C VAL A 3 19.52 -9.08 18.74
N ASN A 4 20.58 -9.20 17.94
CA ASN A 4 21.75 -10.02 18.32
C ASN A 4 22.45 -9.48 19.56
N VAL A 5 22.68 -8.18 19.60
CA VAL A 5 23.27 -7.51 20.77
C VAL A 5 22.39 -7.71 22.00
N ALA A 6 21.08 -7.51 21.86
CA ALA A 6 20.12 -7.71 22.94
C ALA A 6 20.11 -9.15 23.48
N ILE A 7 20.24 -10.16 22.60
CA ILE A 7 20.33 -11.57 23.00
C ILE A 7 21.67 -11.85 23.73
N GLU A 8 22.79 -11.32 23.23
CA GLU A 8 24.10 -11.49 23.84
C GLU A 8 24.17 -10.84 25.24
N ASP A 9 23.64 -9.64 25.37
CA ASP A 9 23.60 -8.90 26.63
C ASP A 9 22.50 -9.38 27.59
N ARG A 10 21.56 -10.18 27.10
CA ARG A 10 20.34 -10.60 27.80
C ARG A 10 19.51 -9.43 28.34
N ASP A 11 19.48 -8.35 27.62
CA ASP A 11 18.81 -7.12 28.00
C ASP A 11 17.87 -6.65 26.89
N ILE A 12 16.54 -6.67 27.17
CA ILE A 12 15.50 -6.14 26.31
C ILE A 12 14.51 -5.31 27.12
N PRO A 13 13.87 -4.30 26.53
CA PRO A 13 12.76 -3.57 27.16
C PRO A 13 11.63 -4.49 27.58
N ASP A 14 10.79 -4.06 28.53
CA ASP A 14 9.64 -4.83 29.00
C ASP A 14 8.67 -5.16 27.86
N VAL A 15 8.48 -4.24 26.92
CA VAL A 15 7.71 -4.42 25.67
C VAL A 15 8.50 -3.83 24.51
N LEU A 16 8.59 -4.56 23.41
CA LEU A 16 9.25 -4.05 22.21
C LEU A 16 8.59 -4.56 20.92
N VAL A 17 8.82 -3.84 19.84
CA VAL A 17 8.44 -4.24 18.48
C VAL A 17 9.66 -4.87 17.81
N VAL A 18 9.49 -6.09 17.33
CA VAL A 18 10.51 -6.86 16.62
C VAL A 18 10.13 -6.98 15.16
N LYS A 19 11.05 -6.65 14.25
CA LYS A 19 10.84 -6.85 12.81
C LYS A 19 11.42 -8.21 12.40
N GLY A 20 10.65 -8.97 11.64
CA GLY A 20 11.01 -10.26 11.07
C GLY A 20 10.77 -11.44 12.01
N ARG A 21 10.22 -12.52 11.42
CA ARG A 21 9.93 -13.77 12.15
C ARG A 21 11.21 -14.42 12.69
N ASP A 22 12.31 -14.36 11.95
CA ASP A 22 13.60 -14.91 12.40
C ASP A 22 14.06 -14.27 13.70
N ASN A 23 13.91 -12.96 13.84
CA ASN A 23 14.22 -12.28 15.09
C ASN A 23 13.29 -12.67 16.23
N LEU A 24 12.01 -12.89 15.95
CA LEU A 24 11.04 -13.42 16.91
C LEU A 24 11.47 -14.81 17.40
N LEU A 25 11.75 -15.73 16.46
CA LEU A 25 12.18 -17.11 16.77
C LEU A 25 13.45 -17.14 17.64
N ARG A 26 14.42 -16.30 17.34
CA ARG A 26 15.68 -16.19 18.12
C ARG A 26 15.44 -15.71 19.55
N LEU A 27 14.52 -14.78 19.78
CA LEU A 27 14.12 -14.35 21.12
C LEU A 27 13.39 -15.46 21.89
N ILE A 28 12.56 -16.27 21.19
CA ILE A 28 11.89 -17.44 21.76
C ILE A 28 12.93 -18.49 22.17
N GLU A 29 13.84 -18.86 21.28
CA GLU A 29 14.93 -19.83 21.54
C GLU A 29 15.84 -19.39 22.69
N ALA A 30 16.14 -18.09 22.78
CA ALA A 30 16.90 -17.52 23.88
C ALA A 30 16.12 -17.47 25.22
N GLY A 31 14.83 -17.78 25.22
CA GLY A 31 13.96 -17.75 26.39
C GLY A 31 13.76 -16.33 26.95
N MET A 32 13.78 -15.30 26.11
CA MET A 32 13.78 -13.90 26.54
C MET A 32 12.40 -13.25 26.55
N ILE A 33 11.40 -13.88 25.91
CA ILE A 33 10.05 -13.34 25.80
C ILE A 33 9.00 -14.28 26.39
N GLU A 34 7.85 -13.71 26.74
CA GLU A 34 6.74 -14.40 27.38
C GLU A 34 5.87 -15.16 26.39
N ASP A 35 5.27 -16.24 26.88
CA ASP A 35 4.12 -16.90 26.27
C ASP A 35 2.87 -16.04 26.54
N LEU A 36 2.28 -15.50 25.48
CA LEU A 36 1.12 -14.59 25.55
C LEU A 36 -0.21 -15.30 25.27
N THR A 37 -0.24 -16.62 25.19
CA THR A 37 -1.45 -17.40 24.85
C THR A 37 -2.61 -17.06 25.76
N GLU A 38 -2.42 -17.19 27.08
CA GLU A 38 -3.43 -16.87 28.07
C GLU A 38 -3.78 -15.36 28.07
N THR A 39 -2.76 -14.51 27.90
CA THR A 39 -2.94 -13.04 27.78
C THR A 39 -3.82 -12.68 26.60
N TYR A 40 -3.60 -13.30 25.44
CA TYR A 40 -4.43 -13.09 24.26
C TYR A 40 -5.87 -13.52 24.50
N GLU A 41 -6.08 -14.71 25.06
CA GLU A 41 -7.43 -15.26 25.26
C GLU A 41 -8.24 -14.47 26.31
N GLU A 42 -7.62 -14.08 27.41
CA GLU A 42 -8.32 -13.47 28.54
C GLU A 42 -8.38 -11.94 28.52
N CYS A 43 -7.39 -11.28 27.91
CA CYS A 43 -7.23 -9.83 27.99
C CYS A 43 -7.47 -9.09 26.67
N THR A 44 -7.65 -9.80 25.56
CA THR A 44 -7.95 -9.19 24.25
C THR A 44 -9.47 -9.10 24.07
N THR A 45 -9.95 -7.96 23.58
CA THR A 45 -11.39 -7.78 23.28
C THR A 45 -11.83 -8.64 22.10
N ASP A 46 -13.12 -8.95 22.03
CA ASP A 46 -13.70 -9.73 20.93
C ASP A 46 -13.46 -9.04 19.58
N THR A 47 -13.59 -7.71 19.52
CA THR A 47 -13.31 -6.90 18.32
C THR A 47 -11.89 -7.12 17.80
N ILE A 48 -10.87 -7.12 18.68
CA ILE A 48 -9.48 -7.37 18.26
C ILE A 48 -9.30 -8.81 17.80
N LYS A 49 -9.94 -9.78 18.42
CA LYS A 49 -9.93 -11.17 17.95
C LYS A 49 -10.54 -11.28 16.55
N GLU A 50 -11.68 -10.65 16.31
CA GLU A 50 -12.34 -10.58 15.00
C GLU A 50 -11.44 -9.92 13.94
N MET A 51 -10.67 -8.87 14.32
CA MET A 51 -9.69 -8.26 13.40
C MET A 51 -8.63 -9.27 12.99
N TYR A 52 -8.03 -10.00 13.93
CA TYR A 52 -7.05 -11.04 13.60
C TYR A 52 -7.67 -12.17 12.78
N ASP A 53 -8.87 -12.62 13.12
CA ASP A 53 -9.60 -13.67 12.40
C ASP A 53 -9.90 -13.28 10.93
N SER A 54 -10.03 -11.98 10.64
CA SER A 54 -10.28 -11.50 9.27
C SER A 54 -9.13 -11.82 8.29
N TYR A 55 -7.92 -12.05 8.79
CA TYR A 55 -6.74 -12.45 8.00
C TYR A 55 -6.63 -13.98 7.85
N GLY A 56 -7.57 -14.76 8.39
CA GLY A 56 -7.45 -16.20 8.51
C GLY A 56 -6.38 -16.60 9.54
N ASP A 57 -5.95 -17.86 9.48
CA ASP A 57 -5.05 -18.43 10.50
C ASP A 57 -3.60 -17.94 10.40
N SER A 58 -3.15 -17.52 9.22
CA SER A 58 -1.73 -17.30 8.90
C SER A 58 -1.07 -16.23 9.77
N LEU A 59 -1.79 -15.17 10.10
CA LEU A 59 -1.25 -14.03 10.83
C LEU A 59 -0.87 -14.40 12.27
N LEU A 60 -1.77 -14.99 13.04
CA LEU A 60 -1.47 -15.46 14.40
C LEU A 60 -0.54 -16.67 14.40
N GLN A 61 -0.63 -17.57 13.41
CA GLN A 61 0.28 -18.70 13.26
C GLN A 61 1.74 -18.25 13.08
N SER A 62 1.98 -17.12 12.39
CA SER A 62 3.33 -16.55 12.24
C SER A 62 4.01 -16.23 13.57
N ALA A 63 3.22 -15.90 14.61
CA ALA A 63 3.68 -15.59 15.96
C ALA A 63 3.54 -16.77 16.94
N THR A 64 3.10 -17.94 16.44
CA THR A 64 2.87 -19.15 17.24
C THR A 64 3.99 -20.16 17.03
N VAL A 65 4.55 -20.69 18.13
CA VAL A 65 5.57 -21.73 18.13
C VAL A 65 5.18 -22.79 19.15
N ASP A 66 5.18 -24.06 18.78
CA ASP A 66 4.78 -25.21 19.63
C ASP A 66 3.40 -25.00 20.29
N GLY A 67 2.46 -24.39 19.56
CA GLY A 67 1.09 -24.14 20.04
C GLY A 67 0.98 -22.97 21.02
N LYS A 68 2.00 -22.14 21.17
CA LYS A 68 2.06 -20.99 22.06
C LYS A 68 2.22 -19.68 21.27
N LEU A 69 1.39 -18.71 21.57
CA LEU A 69 1.48 -17.38 20.99
C LEU A 69 2.54 -16.55 21.73
N TYR A 70 3.53 -16.03 21.03
CA TYR A 70 4.64 -15.25 21.62
C TYR A 70 4.60 -13.76 21.29
N ALA A 71 3.73 -13.34 20.38
CA ALA A 71 3.65 -11.95 19.99
C ALA A 71 2.25 -11.57 19.48
N PHE A 72 1.97 -10.26 19.49
CA PHE A 72 0.87 -9.67 18.73
C PHE A 72 1.43 -9.17 17.39
N PRO A 73 1.08 -9.79 16.25
CA PRO A 73 1.55 -9.35 14.95
C PRO A 73 0.88 -8.03 14.52
N ASN A 74 1.60 -7.24 13.74
CA ASN A 74 1.05 -6.09 13.02
C ASN A 74 0.12 -6.58 11.90
N THR A 75 -0.95 -5.84 11.64
CA THR A 75 -1.83 -6.09 10.49
C THR A 75 -1.54 -5.12 9.36
N VAL A 76 -1.79 -5.57 8.13
CA VAL A 76 -1.73 -4.73 6.92
C VAL A 76 -3.08 -4.87 6.22
N ILE A 77 -3.84 -3.78 6.16
CA ILE A 77 -5.16 -3.78 5.52
C ILE A 77 -5.04 -3.93 4.00
N ASP A 78 -6.06 -4.50 3.38
CA ASP A 78 -6.21 -4.47 1.93
C ASP A 78 -6.45 -3.03 1.46
N ASP A 79 -5.54 -2.47 0.68
CA ASP A 79 -5.60 -1.12 0.15
C ASP A 79 -5.87 -1.04 -1.36
N GLY A 80 -6.20 -2.18 -1.97
CA GLY A 80 -6.58 -2.31 -3.38
C GLY A 80 -5.46 -2.02 -4.37
N ALA A 81 -5.84 -1.88 -5.62
CA ALA A 81 -4.94 -1.54 -6.71
C ALA A 81 -4.69 -0.01 -6.79
N PRO A 82 -3.56 0.44 -7.38
CA PRO A 82 -3.38 1.85 -7.69
C PRO A 82 -4.38 2.32 -8.75
N LEU A 83 -4.73 3.59 -8.68
CA LEU A 83 -5.70 4.28 -9.53
C LEU A 83 -4.99 5.29 -10.42
N LEU A 84 -5.57 5.58 -11.59
CA LEU A 84 -5.15 6.71 -12.40
C LEU A 84 -5.92 7.96 -11.91
N TRP A 85 -5.17 8.97 -11.48
CA TRP A 85 -5.71 10.28 -11.08
C TRP A 85 -5.52 11.28 -12.21
N LEU A 86 -6.62 11.84 -12.70
CA LEU A 86 -6.62 12.86 -13.76
C LEU A 86 -7.17 14.19 -13.25
N ARG A 87 -6.64 15.29 -13.78
CA ARG A 87 -7.18 16.64 -13.58
C ARG A 87 -8.57 16.74 -14.23
N LYS A 88 -9.61 16.63 -13.41
CA LYS A 88 -11.00 16.72 -13.86
C LYS A 88 -11.31 18.08 -14.48
N ASP A 89 -10.85 19.16 -13.85
CA ASP A 89 -11.01 20.52 -14.35
C ASP A 89 -10.35 20.73 -15.73
N TRP A 90 -9.26 20.02 -16.03
CA TRP A 90 -8.66 20.05 -17.37
C TRP A 90 -9.48 19.29 -18.39
N ILE A 91 -10.05 18.15 -18.02
CA ILE A 91 -10.99 17.39 -18.88
C ILE A 91 -12.16 18.31 -19.27
N GLU A 92 -12.76 18.98 -18.28
CA GLU A 92 -13.86 19.93 -18.50
C GLU A 92 -13.43 21.15 -19.34
N LYS A 93 -12.28 21.76 -19.01
CA LYS A 93 -11.71 22.93 -19.72
C LYS A 93 -11.51 22.64 -21.21
N LEU A 94 -11.06 21.45 -21.55
CA LEU A 94 -10.78 21.02 -22.93
C LEU A 94 -12.00 20.40 -23.62
N GLY A 95 -13.14 20.28 -22.92
CA GLY A 95 -14.37 19.70 -23.44
C GLY A 95 -14.26 18.20 -23.79
N LEU A 96 -13.37 17.47 -23.07
CA LEU A 96 -13.16 16.05 -23.26
C LEU A 96 -14.21 15.24 -22.49
N LYS A 97 -14.43 14.00 -22.93
CA LYS A 97 -15.24 13.05 -22.16
C LYS A 97 -14.39 12.34 -21.13
N GLU A 98 -15.03 11.89 -20.05
CA GLU A 98 -14.37 10.99 -19.09
C GLU A 98 -14.02 9.65 -19.76
N PRO A 99 -12.85 9.05 -19.40
CA PRO A 99 -12.39 7.82 -20.02
C PRO A 99 -13.16 6.59 -19.51
N GLU A 100 -13.36 5.62 -20.37
CA GLU A 100 -13.90 4.29 -20.05
C GLU A 100 -12.82 3.20 -20.17
N THR A 101 -11.74 3.46 -20.93
CA THR A 101 -10.60 2.55 -21.14
C THR A 101 -9.27 3.25 -20.85
N VAL A 102 -8.20 2.46 -20.68
CA VAL A 102 -6.83 3.00 -20.50
C VAL A 102 -6.40 3.81 -21.71
N GLU A 103 -6.70 3.34 -22.92
CA GLU A 103 -6.38 4.04 -24.16
C GLU A 103 -7.05 5.43 -24.21
N GLU A 104 -8.32 5.52 -23.86
CA GLU A 104 -9.03 6.81 -23.81
C GLU A 104 -8.44 7.74 -22.76
N ALA A 105 -8.03 7.21 -21.60
CA ALA A 105 -7.37 8.00 -20.57
C ALA A 105 -6.01 8.53 -21.04
N LEU A 106 -5.22 7.72 -21.74
CA LEU A 106 -3.94 8.13 -22.28
C LEU A 106 -4.10 9.19 -23.39
N GLU A 107 -5.14 9.10 -24.21
CA GLU A 107 -5.48 10.17 -25.19
C GLU A 107 -5.90 11.47 -24.49
N ILE A 108 -6.58 11.39 -23.35
CA ILE A 108 -6.86 12.58 -22.53
C ILE A 108 -5.55 13.21 -22.01
N VAL A 109 -4.63 12.39 -21.51
CA VAL A 109 -3.33 12.86 -21.02
C VAL A 109 -2.51 13.46 -22.19
N ARG A 110 -2.56 12.85 -23.37
CA ARG A 110 -1.98 13.42 -24.60
C ARG A 110 -2.56 14.80 -24.90
N ALA A 111 -3.88 14.93 -24.86
CA ALA A 111 -4.55 16.21 -25.12
C ALA A 111 -4.16 17.29 -24.08
N PHE A 112 -3.92 16.92 -22.82
CA PHE A 112 -3.44 17.86 -21.81
C PHE A 112 -2.10 18.47 -22.23
N VAL A 113 -1.16 17.66 -22.73
CA VAL A 113 0.16 18.11 -23.16
C VAL A 113 0.07 18.91 -24.47
N GLU A 114 -0.59 18.38 -25.50
CA GLU A 114 -0.67 19.00 -26.82
C GLU A 114 -1.40 20.34 -26.81
N GLN A 115 -2.42 20.50 -25.97
CA GLN A 115 -3.21 21.73 -25.86
C GLN A 115 -2.73 22.63 -24.73
N ASP A 116 -1.60 22.30 -24.12
CA ASP A 116 -1.03 23.05 -22.99
C ASP A 116 -2.08 23.41 -21.93
N ALA A 117 -2.62 22.39 -21.28
CA ALA A 117 -3.72 22.56 -20.33
C ALA A 117 -3.34 23.46 -19.14
N ALA A 118 -2.08 23.53 -18.74
CA ALA A 118 -1.57 24.49 -17.75
C ALA A 118 -1.58 25.93 -18.29
N GLY A 119 -1.35 26.14 -19.60
CA GLY A 119 -1.47 27.41 -20.29
C GLY A 119 -0.20 28.28 -20.28
N ASP A 120 0.95 27.71 -19.95
CA ASP A 120 2.24 28.41 -19.88
C ASP A 120 3.38 27.67 -20.57
N GLY A 121 3.07 26.62 -21.37
CA GLY A 121 4.02 25.80 -22.09
C GLY A 121 4.82 24.81 -21.22
N GLN A 122 4.36 24.54 -19.99
CA GLN A 122 5.04 23.65 -19.05
C GLN A 122 4.20 22.44 -18.65
N THR A 123 3.14 22.17 -19.38
CA THR A 123 2.24 21.04 -19.10
C THR A 123 2.98 19.70 -19.16
N ILE A 124 2.84 18.93 -18.11
CA ILE A 124 3.29 17.53 -18.01
C ILE A 124 2.05 16.64 -18.00
N GLY A 125 2.07 15.58 -18.78
CA GLY A 125 1.01 14.57 -18.82
C GLY A 125 1.03 13.69 -17.59
N LEU A 126 1.58 12.48 -17.72
CA LEU A 126 1.74 11.51 -16.65
C LEU A 126 3.10 11.72 -15.98
N ALA A 127 3.10 12.11 -14.71
CA ALA A 127 4.34 12.24 -13.95
C ALA A 127 4.81 10.87 -13.45
N CYS A 128 6.12 10.67 -13.48
CA CYS A 128 6.79 9.48 -12.98
C CYS A 128 8.13 9.87 -12.34
N SER A 129 8.54 9.13 -11.31
CA SER A 129 9.89 9.20 -10.74
C SER A 129 10.80 8.14 -11.34
N THR A 130 12.08 8.13 -10.93
CA THR A 130 13.01 7.05 -11.30
C THR A 130 12.72 5.73 -10.61
N ASP A 131 11.91 5.75 -9.54
CA ASP A 131 11.39 4.55 -8.91
C ASP A 131 10.11 4.14 -9.66
N VAL A 132 10.29 3.49 -10.82
CA VAL A 132 9.17 3.15 -11.72
C VAL A 132 8.18 2.15 -11.09
N ILE A 133 8.65 1.31 -10.17
CA ILE A 133 7.86 0.46 -9.31
C ILE A 133 7.91 1.04 -7.89
N ALA A 134 6.88 1.78 -7.54
CA ALA A 134 6.87 2.51 -6.27
C ALA A 134 6.34 1.67 -5.09
N GLY A 135 5.56 0.63 -5.35
CA GLY A 135 4.93 -0.16 -4.29
C GLY A 135 3.84 0.58 -3.51
N ALA A 136 3.50 0.07 -2.33
CA ALA A 136 2.35 0.57 -1.55
C ALA A 136 2.61 1.93 -0.87
N ASP A 137 3.83 2.17 -0.43
CA ASP A 137 4.16 3.30 0.45
C ASP A 137 4.72 4.53 -0.28
N GLN A 138 4.91 4.43 -1.60
CA GLN A 138 5.50 5.50 -2.40
C GLN A 138 4.52 6.04 -3.45
N THR A 139 4.82 7.22 -3.96
CA THR A 139 4.07 7.90 -5.00
C THR A 139 4.87 7.99 -6.29
N TYR A 140 4.16 8.25 -7.40
CA TYR A 140 4.76 8.52 -8.72
C TYR A 140 5.42 7.34 -9.41
N GLY A 141 5.15 6.11 -8.99
CA GLY A 141 5.45 4.92 -9.77
C GLY A 141 4.48 4.75 -10.93
N VAL A 142 4.79 3.83 -11.80
CA VAL A 142 3.92 3.42 -12.92
C VAL A 142 3.44 1.97 -12.78
N ASP A 143 3.32 1.51 -11.54
CA ASP A 143 2.88 0.15 -11.17
C ASP A 143 1.62 -0.28 -11.93
N SER A 144 0.65 0.64 -12.08
CA SER A 144 -0.58 0.36 -12.82
C SER A 144 -0.32 -0.03 -14.27
N ALA A 145 0.71 0.52 -14.93
CA ALA A 145 1.02 0.14 -16.29
C ALA A 145 1.48 -1.31 -16.40
N PHE A 146 2.16 -1.81 -15.36
CA PHE A 146 2.54 -3.22 -15.25
C PHE A 146 1.32 -4.09 -14.95
N ILE A 147 0.48 -3.69 -13.99
CA ILE A 147 -0.76 -4.40 -13.64
C ILE A 147 -1.68 -4.52 -14.86
N HIS A 148 -1.86 -3.47 -15.66
CA HIS A 148 -2.63 -3.50 -16.90
C HIS A 148 -2.01 -4.37 -18.02
N ALA A 149 -0.73 -4.71 -17.90
CA ALA A 149 -0.07 -5.66 -18.79
C ALA A 149 -0.07 -7.10 -18.26
N GLY A 150 -0.65 -7.34 -17.06
CA GLY A 150 -0.63 -8.65 -16.42
C GLY A 150 0.67 -8.95 -15.67
N ALA A 151 1.50 -7.93 -15.41
CA ALA A 151 2.81 -8.08 -14.80
C ALA A 151 2.80 -7.69 -13.31
N MET A 152 3.62 -8.38 -12.51
CA MET A 152 3.86 -8.12 -11.10
C MET A 152 5.38 -8.02 -10.85
N PRO A 153 6.06 -6.98 -11.37
CA PRO A 153 7.49 -6.82 -11.16
C PRO A 153 7.81 -6.61 -9.66
N CYS A 154 9.06 -6.87 -9.30
CA CYS A 154 9.56 -6.80 -7.92
C CYS A 154 8.92 -7.81 -6.95
N HIS A 155 8.14 -8.76 -7.43
CA HIS A 155 7.52 -9.79 -6.62
C HIS A 155 7.91 -11.19 -7.09
N TRP A 156 8.04 -12.09 -6.14
CA TRP A 156 8.01 -13.52 -6.43
C TRP A 156 6.57 -13.93 -6.65
N ILE A 157 6.30 -14.63 -7.74
CA ILE A 157 4.93 -15.04 -8.12
C ILE A 157 4.92 -16.51 -8.52
N LEU A 158 3.72 -17.09 -8.58
CA LEU A 158 3.52 -18.38 -9.25
C LEU A 158 3.13 -18.13 -10.69
N ASP A 159 3.81 -18.79 -11.61
CA ASP A 159 3.41 -18.84 -13.00
C ASP A 159 2.19 -19.77 -13.25
N GLU A 160 1.73 -19.84 -14.48
CA GLU A 160 0.59 -20.72 -14.86
C GLU A 160 0.85 -22.20 -14.62
N SER A 161 2.13 -22.63 -14.54
CA SER A 161 2.54 -24.01 -14.24
C SER A 161 2.57 -24.30 -12.75
N GLY A 162 2.49 -23.26 -11.92
CA GLY A 162 2.62 -23.33 -10.46
C GLY A 162 4.07 -23.33 -9.99
N ASP A 163 5.01 -22.92 -10.85
CA ASP A 163 6.41 -22.73 -10.52
C ASP A 163 6.67 -21.29 -10.07
N VAL A 164 7.65 -21.11 -9.19
CA VAL A 164 8.05 -19.79 -8.71
C VAL A 164 8.87 -19.08 -9.79
N VAL A 165 8.49 -17.86 -10.09
CA VAL A 165 9.21 -16.96 -10.99
C VAL A 165 9.31 -15.55 -10.38
N TYR A 166 10.38 -14.84 -10.69
CA TYR A 166 10.48 -13.43 -10.34
C TYR A 166 9.74 -12.58 -11.38
N GLY A 167 8.72 -11.82 -10.96
CA GLY A 167 7.84 -11.11 -11.87
C GLY A 167 8.53 -10.09 -12.78
N SER A 168 9.68 -9.56 -12.37
CA SER A 168 10.46 -8.60 -13.16
C SER A 168 11.14 -9.21 -14.39
N VAL A 169 11.25 -10.54 -14.50
CA VAL A 169 11.88 -11.21 -15.64
C VAL A 169 10.88 -11.88 -16.58
N THR A 170 9.58 -11.62 -16.41
CA THR A 170 8.50 -12.21 -17.21
C THR A 170 8.26 -11.48 -18.53
N GLN A 171 7.58 -12.16 -19.46
CA GLN A 171 7.21 -11.57 -20.75
C GLN A 171 6.22 -10.40 -20.60
N GLU A 172 5.32 -10.49 -19.63
CA GLU A 172 4.34 -9.44 -19.29
C GLU A 172 5.05 -8.16 -18.85
N THR A 173 6.14 -8.27 -18.11
CA THR A 173 6.99 -7.13 -17.75
C THR A 173 7.66 -6.50 -18.97
N LYS A 174 8.16 -7.30 -19.93
CA LYS A 174 8.69 -6.78 -21.22
C LYS A 174 7.63 -5.99 -21.98
N GLU A 175 6.39 -6.50 -22.00
CA GLU A 175 5.27 -5.84 -22.68
C GLU A 175 4.89 -4.52 -22.01
N ALA A 176 4.88 -4.47 -20.68
CA ALA A 176 4.65 -3.24 -19.91
C ALA A 176 5.72 -2.19 -20.22
N LEU A 177 7.00 -2.58 -20.23
CA LEU A 177 8.12 -1.69 -20.57
C LEU A 177 8.01 -1.16 -21.99
N SER A 178 7.56 -1.99 -22.96
CA SER A 178 7.31 -1.56 -24.33
C SER A 178 6.21 -0.50 -24.42
N LYS A 179 5.11 -0.67 -23.66
CA LYS A 179 4.03 0.33 -23.58
C LYS A 179 4.54 1.64 -22.95
N LEU A 180 5.25 1.55 -21.84
CA LEU A 180 5.81 2.72 -21.14
C LEU A 180 6.80 3.49 -22.03
N ARG A 181 7.64 2.79 -22.82
CA ARG A 181 8.49 3.39 -23.80
C ARG A 181 7.70 4.20 -24.85
N ASN A 182 6.61 3.63 -25.39
CA ASN A 182 5.78 4.35 -26.35
C ASN A 182 5.16 5.61 -25.73
N LEU A 183 4.70 5.54 -24.46
CA LEU A 183 4.20 6.72 -23.74
C LEU A 183 5.27 7.79 -23.55
N TYR A 184 6.51 7.39 -23.33
CA TYR A 184 7.64 8.31 -23.25
C TYR A 184 7.95 8.95 -24.60
N GLU A 185 8.05 8.16 -25.68
CA GLU A 185 8.30 8.67 -27.05
C GLU A 185 7.20 9.63 -27.51
N ASP A 186 5.95 9.35 -27.15
CA ASP A 186 4.78 10.18 -27.46
C ASP A 186 4.65 11.44 -26.58
N GLY A 187 5.50 11.60 -25.55
CA GLY A 187 5.45 12.73 -24.63
C GLY A 187 4.29 12.69 -23.63
N ILE A 188 3.59 11.57 -23.51
CA ILE A 188 2.53 11.35 -22.50
C ILE A 188 3.17 11.15 -21.13
N LEU A 189 4.19 10.27 -21.03
CA LEU A 189 5.03 10.14 -19.85
C LEU A 189 6.01 11.32 -19.78
N ASP A 190 6.22 11.89 -18.60
CA ASP A 190 7.14 13.03 -18.41
C ASP A 190 8.53 12.73 -19.01
N GLN A 191 8.89 13.45 -20.07
CA GLN A 191 10.17 13.27 -20.79
C GLN A 191 11.40 13.67 -19.96
N ARG A 192 11.19 14.22 -18.76
CA ARG A 192 12.26 14.54 -17.81
C ARG A 192 12.21 13.63 -16.57
N PHE A 193 11.48 12.52 -16.61
CA PHE A 193 11.29 11.67 -15.42
C PHE A 193 12.63 11.19 -14.81
N LEU A 194 13.66 10.93 -15.61
CA LEU A 194 15.00 10.58 -15.13
C LEU A 194 15.67 11.67 -14.27
N LEU A 195 15.17 12.91 -14.32
CA LEU A 195 15.66 14.05 -13.54
C LEU A 195 14.71 14.42 -12.39
N ARG A 196 13.59 13.71 -12.26
CA ARG A 196 12.58 13.99 -11.25
C ARG A 196 12.88 13.24 -9.96
N LYS A 197 12.86 13.99 -8.87
CA LYS A 197 12.72 13.47 -7.52
C LYS A 197 11.30 13.76 -7.04
N THR A 198 10.86 13.07 -6.00
CA THR A 198 9.54 13.27 -5.39
C THR A 198 9.21 14.74 -5.19
N GLU A 199 10.13 15.54 -4.61
CA GLU A 199 9.90 16.97 -4.35
C GLU A 199 9.71 17.80 -5.63
N ASN A 200 10.31 17.38 -6.76
CA ASN A 200 10.11 18.06 -8.04
C ASN A 200 8.70 17.82 -8.55
N ILE A 201 8.18 16.59 -8.43
CA ILE A 201 6.83 16.24 -8.87
C ILE A 201 5.80 16.88 -7.95
N ASP A 202 6.00 16.86 -6.63
CA ASP A 202 5.15 17.57 -5.66
C ASP A 202 5.00 19.06 -6.02
N ASN A 203 6.10 19.71 -6.43
CA ASN A 203 6.06 21.08 -6.87
C ASN A 203 5.29 21.27 -8.17
N LEU A 204 5.41 20.35 -9.13
CA LEU A 204 4.64 20.40 -10.39
C LEU A 204 3.13 20.23 -10.15
N LEU A 205 2.74 19.34 -9.25
CA LEU A 205 1.35 19.20 -8.81
C LEU A 205 0.84 20.48 -8.16
N LYS A 206 1.58 20.97 -7.17
CA LYS A 206 1.24 22.18 -6.42
C LYS A 206 1.12 23.43 -7.28
N THR A 207 1.94 23.55 -8.32
CA THR A 207 1.94 24.69 -9.23
C THR A 207 1.03 24.51 -10.46
N GLY A 208 0.31 23.38 -10.53
CA GLY A 208 -0.70 23.15 -11.55
C GLY A 208 -0.14 22.79 -12.93
N HIS A 209 1.05 22.18 -13.01
CA HIS A 209 1.69 21.79 -14.27
C HIS A 209 1.53 20.30 -14.63
N CYS A 210 1.01 19.47 -13.72
CA CYS A 210 0.85 18.04 -13.92
C CYS A 210 -0.63 17.67 -14.09
N GLY A 211 -0.95 16.87 -15.11
CA GLY A 211 -2.32 16.46 -15.47
C GLY A 211 -2.71 15.07 -15.00
N ALA A 212 -1.73 14.18 -14.77
CA ALA A 212 -1.99 12.79 -14.41
C ALA A 212 -0.91 12.21 -13.49
N ILE A 213 -1.31 11.36 -12.55
CA ILE A 213 -0.44 10.48 -11.77
C ILE A 213 -1.11 9.12 -11.58
N TYR A 214 -0.31 8.07 -11.42
CA TYR A 214 -0.78 6.88 -10.71
C TYR A 214 -0.61 7.07 -9.20
N GLY A 215 -1.58 6.60 -8.44
CA GLY A 215 -1.54 6.71 -6.99
C GLY A 215 -2.59 5.85 -6.31
N ARG A 216 -2.37 5.52 -5.04
CA ARG A 216 -3.28 4.75 -4.22
C ARG A 216 -4.52 5.56 -3.84
N TRP A 217 -5.50 4.92 -3.24
CA TRP A 217 -6.74 5.56 -2.77
C TRP A 217 -6.49 6.78 -1.87
N TRP A 218 -5.37 6.83 -1.17
CA TRP A 218 -4.99 7.92 -0.25
C TRP A 218 -4.30 9.10 -0.93
N ALA A 219 -4.04 9.06 -2.25
CA ALA A 219 -3.39 10.16 -2.99
C ALA A 219 -4.02 11.54 -2.77
N PRO A 220 -5.35 11.71 -2.56
CA PRO A 220 -5.93 12.99 -2.19
C PRO A 220 -5.36 13.59 -0.90
N ASN A 221 -5.00 12.75 0.09
CA ASN A 221 -4.41 13.23 1.35
C ASN A 221 -2.96 13.67 1.16
N ASN A 222 -2.21 12.95 0.34
CA ASN A 222 -0.83 13.25 -0.04
C ASN A 222 -0.51 12.50 -1.36
N PRO A 223 -0.15 13.21 -2.46
CA PRO A 223 0.27 14.62 -2.55
C PRO A 223 -0.80 15.60 -3.05
N LEU A 224 -1.97 15.15 -3.52
CA LEU A 224 -2.90 15.97 -4.30
C LEU A 224 -3.53 17.13 -3.50
N SER A 225 -3.64 17.00 -2.17
CA SER A 225 -4.12 18.10 -1.31
C SER A 225 -3.30 19.37 -1.44
N ALA A 226 -2.01 19.25 -1.77
CA ALA A 226 -1.14 20.42 -1.97
C ALA A 226 -1.57 21.26 -3.19
N ALA A 227 -1.99 20.63 -4.29
CA ALA A 227 -2.54 21.30 -5.47
C ALA A 227 -3.85 22.03 -5.12
N TYR A 228 -4.78 21.30 -4.49
CA TYR A 228 -6.07 21.85 -4.07
C TYR A 228 -5.93 23.02 -3.08
N SER A 229 -4.90 22.99 -2.22
CA SER A 229 -4.63 24.09 -1.27
C SER A 229 -4.21 25.40 -1.95
N VAL A 230 -3.59 25.30 -3.13
CA VAL A 230 -3.15 26.47 -3.93
C VAL A 230 -4.28 26.93 -4.86
N ASP A 231 -4.95 25.99 -5.51
CA ASP A 231 -6.08 26.26 -6.39
C ASP A 231 -7.19 25.24 -6.09
N SER A 232 -8.27 25.71 -5.47
CA SER A 232 -9.44 24.87 -5.14
C SER A 232 -10.21 24.36 -6.37
N ASN A 233 -9.88 24.84 -7.58
CA ASN A 233 -10.43 24.32 -8.82
C ASN A 233 -9.58 23.16 -9.37
N ALA A 234 -8.41 22.90 -8.82
CA ALA A 234 -7.57 21.76 -9.19
C ALA A 234 -8.17 20.44 -8.67
N GLU A 235 -9.32 20.08 -9.22
CA GLU A 235 -10.02 18.84 -8.90
C GLU A 235 -9.36 17.65 -9.61
N TRP A 236 -9.08 16.62 -8.83
CA TRP A 236 -8.57 15.34 -9.33
C TRP A 236 -9.62 14.26 -9.16
N LYS A 237 -9.76 13.42 -10.17
CA LYS A 237 -10.70 12.30 -10.14
C LYS A 237 -9.97 10.98 -10.34
N PRO A 238 -10.27 9.94 -9.52
CA PRO A 238 -9.70 8.61 -9.67
C PRO A 238 -10.44 7.83 -10.74
N TYR A 239 -9.68 7.03 -11.48
CA TYR A 239 -10.20 6.09 -12.46
C TYR A 239 -9.56 4.72 -12.27
N LEU A 240 -10.37 3.69 -12.23
CA LEU A 240 -9.98 2.31 -12.33
C LEU A 240 -10.46 1.80 -13.69
N LEU A 241 -9.53 1.67 -14.62
CA LEU A 241 -9.79 1.29 -15.99
C LEU A 241 -9.36 -0.16 -16.24
N ASP A 242 -9.81 -0.78 -17.35
CA ASP A 242 -9.50 -2.16 -17.69
C ASP A 242 -9.65 -3.14 -16.51
N LYS A 243 -10.80 -3.01 -15.82
CA LYS A 243 -11.09 -3.68 -14.54
C LYS A 243 -10.93 -5.19 -14.61
N GLU A 244 -11.21 -5.81 -15.75
CA GLU A 244 -11.07 -7.25 -15.95
C GLU A 244 -9.60 -7.64 -15.88
N GLN A 245 -8.72 -6.94 -16.63
CA GLN A 245 -7.28 -7.21 -16.61
C GLN A 245 -6.68 -6.92 -15.24
N VAL A 246 -7.04 -5.81 -14.62
CA VAL A 246 -6.58 -5.48 -13.26
C VAL A 246 -6.97 -6.58 -12.28
N ASN A 247 -8.22 -7.04 -12.33
CA ASN A 247 -8.72 -8.09 -11.45
C ASN A 247 -8.02 -9.43 -11.68
N GLU A 248 -7.75 -9.82 -12.93
CA GLU A 248 -6.99 -11.03 -13.22
C GLU A 248 -5.54 -10.93 -12.70
N THR A 249 -4.88 -9.79 -12.91
CA THR A 249 -3.53 -9.56 -12.38
C THR A 249 -3.49 -9.59 -10.86
N GLN A 250 -4.49 -8.99 -10.19
CA GLN A 250 -4.57 -9.00 -8.72
C GLN A 250 -4.89 -10.40 -8.13
N LYS A 251 -5.30 -11.37 -8.94
CA LYS A 251 -5.41 -12.77 -8.51
C LYS A 251 -4.08 -13.54 -8.53
N ILE A 252 -3.06 -12.97 -9.13
CA ILE A 252 -1.72 -13.58 -9.11
C ILE A 252 -1.24 -13.62 -7.67
N SER A 253 -0.88 -14.82 -7.20
CA SER A 253 -0.33 -14.98 -5.86
C SER A 253 1.09 -14.44 -5.82
N VAL A 254 1.34 -13.48 -4.94
CA VAL A 254 2.68 -12.95 -4.66
C VAL A 254 3.22 -13.55 -3.37
N PHE A 255 4.51 -13.83 -3.34
CA PHE A 255 5.16 -14.31 -2.13
C PHE A 255 5.69 -13.16 -1.29
N GLU A 256 5.47 -13.23 0.01
CA GLU A 256 5.99 -12.28 0.97
C GLU A 256 6.77 -12.99 2.07
N SER A 257 7.98 -12.51 2.34
CA SER A 257 8.78 -13.00 3.46
C SER A 257 8.25 -12.44 4.78
N TYR A 258 8.14 -13.29 5.79
CA TYR A 258 7.86 -12.87 7.17
C TYR A 258 8.90 -11.92 7.76
N ASP A 259 10.02 -11.68 7.08
CA ASP A 259 11.06 -10.76 7.53
C ASP A 259 10.62 -9.29 7.55
N GLN A 260 9.56 -8.94 6.81
CA GLN A 260 8.98 -7.60 6.82
C GLN A 260 7.92 -7.41 7.93
N TRP A 261 7.44 -8.49 8.51
CA TRP A 261 6.38 -8.45 9.50
C TRP A 261 6.89 -7.93 10.85
N MET A 262 6.04 -7.23 11.58
CA MET A 262 6.36 -6.68 12.90
C MET A 262 5.56 -7.41 13.98
N TYR A 263 6.21 -7.62 15.11
CA TYR A 263 5.68 -8.38 16.24
C TYR A 263 5.89 -7.61 17.54
N VAL A 264 4.84 -7.43 18.32
CA VAL A 264 4.96 -6.89 19.67
C VAL A 264 5.16 -8.05 20.62
N VAL A 265 6.28 -8.02 21.36
CA VAL A 265 6.66 -9.04 22.31
C VAL A 265 6.80 -8.44 23.72
N VAL A 266 6.70 -9.30 24.74
CA VAL A 266 6.87 -8.94 26.16
C VAL A 266 8.07 -9.69 26.73
N ARG A 267 8.92 -8.99 27.46
CA ARG A 267 10.10 -9.57 28.13
C ARG A 267 9.69 -10.66 29.13
N LYS A 268 10.41 -11.75 29.14
CA LYS A 268 10.23 -12.86 30.08
C LYS A 268 10.32 -12.40 31.54
N GLY A 269 9.32 -12.74 32.35
CA GLY A 269 9.23 -12.36 33.75
C GLY A 269 8.77 -10.92 34.00
N TYR A 270 8.26 -10.22 33.00
CA TYR A 270 7.57 -8.95 33.23
C TYR A 270 6.25 -9.18 33.98
N GLU A 271 5.96 -8.38 35.01
CA GLU A 271 4.84 -8.60 35.92
C GLU A 271 3.47 -8.35 35.27
N HIS A 272 3.40 -7.62 34.15
CA HIS A 272 2.18 -7.15 33.51
C HIS A 272 2.14 -7.49 32.00
N PRO A 273 2.18 -8.77 31.60
CA PRO A 273 2.17 -9.15 30.19
C PRO A 273 0.87 -8.71 29.47
N GLU A 274 -0.23 -8.54 30.22
CA GLU A 274 -1.52 -8.07 29.70
C GLU A 274 -1.48 -6.64 29.12
N ILE A 275 -0.40 -5.89 29.36
CA ILE A 275 -0.27 -4.50 28.86
C ILE A 275 -0.38 -4.42 27.34
N VAL A 276 0.12 -5.42 26.60
CA VAL A 276 0.05 -5.43 25.14
C VAL A 276 -1.39 -5.62 24.67
N ALA A 277 -2.11 -6.59 25.20
CA ALA A 277 -3.52 -6.82 24.89
C ALA A 277 -4.38 -5.60 25.21
N LYS A 278 -4.16 -4.99 26.38
CA LYS A 278 -4.85 -3.76 26.78
C LYS A 278 -4.51 -2.57 25.91
N TYR A 279 -3.24 -2.41 25.53
CA TYR A 279 -2.81 -1.35 24.61
C TYR A 279 -3.48 -1.50 23.24
N VAL A 280 -3.42 -2.69 22.65
CA VAL A 280 -4.04 -2.97 21.35
C VAL A 280 -5.55 -2.71 21.41
N SER A 281 -6.23 -3.19 22.47
CA SER A 281 -7.68 -2.98 22.65
C SER A 281 -8.02 -1.50 22.83
N ALA A 282 -7.26 -0.74 23.61
CA ALA A 282 -7.52 0.68 23.81
C ALA A 282 -7.33 1.49 22.51
N ILE A 283 -6.26 1.22 21.76
CA ILE A 283 -5.90 2.02 20.57
C ILE A 283 -6.71 1.61 19.35
N PHE A 284 -6.94 0.33 19.12
CA PHE A 284 -7.49 -0.16 17.86
C PHE A 284 -8.95 -0.57 17.94
N ASP A 285 -9.47 -0.93 19.11
CA ASP A 285 -10.90 -1.16 19.32
C ASP A 285 -11.57 0.10 19.89
N GLN A 286 -11.25 0.48 21.14
CA GLN A 286 -12.02 1.50 21.85
C GLN A 286 -11.91 2.89 21.24
N SER A 287 -10.74 3.29 20.73
CA SER A 287 -10.61 4.60 20.08
C SER A 287 -11.21 4.68 18.68
N ARG A 288 -11.29 3.56 17.96
CA ARG A 288 -11.79 3.54 16.58
C ARG A 288 -13.25 3.12 16.48
N TYR A 289 -13.60 2.00 17.12
CA TYR A 289 -14.86 1.31 16.91
C TYR A 289 -15.88 1.51 18.04
N ALA A 290 -15.43 1.69 19.29
CA ALA A 290 -16.37 1.95 20.38
C ALA A 290 -16.97 3.36 20.32
N ASN A 291 -18.23 3.48 20.73
CA ASN A 291 -19.02 4.71 20.69
C ASN A 291 -19.46 5.16 22.10
N ASP A 292 -18.88 4.60 23.13
CA ASP A 292 -19.24 4.82 24.53
C ASP A 292 -18.36 5.89 25.23
N ALA A 293 -18.52 6.01 26.56
CA ALA A 293 -17.75 6.97 27.33
C ALA A 293 -16.24 6.66 27.39
N SER A 294 -15.86 5.37 27.36
CA SER A 294 -14.44 4.95 27.39
C SER A 294 -13.70 5.33 26.12
N ALA A 295 -14.35 5.24 24.96
CA ALA A 295 -13.79 5.73 23.69
C ALA A 295 -13.46 7.23 23.78
N ARG A 296 -14.33 8.02 24.40
CA ARG A 296 -14.09 9.47 24.58
C ARG A 296 -12.88 9.75 25.47
N GLU A 297 -12.74 9.03 26.56
CA GLU A 297 -11.60 9.21 27.48
C GLU A 297 -10.26 8.89 26.79
N VAL A 298 -10.19 7.81 26.00
CA VAL A 298 -9.01 7.44 25.21
C VAL A 298 -8.69 8.52 24.16
N ASN A 299 -9.69 8.97 23.42
CA ASN A 299 -9.53 9.99 22.40
C ASN A 299 -9.13 11.35 22.99
N ASP A 300 -9.74 11.75 24.10
CA ASP A 300 -9.38 12.97 24.82
C ASP A 300 -7.93 12.93 25.33
N TYR A 301 -7.49 11.78 25.86
CA TYR A 301 -6.10 11.60 26.28
C TYR A 301 -5.13 11.81 25.12
N PHE A 302 -5.34 11.15 23.98
CA PHE A 302 -4.45 11.29 22.81
C PHE A 302 -4.50 12.68 22.20
N SER A 303 -5.64 13.35 22.18
CA SER A 303 -5.75 14.71 21.63
C SER A 303 -5.03 15.76 22.46
N ILE A 304 -4.86 15.55 23.75
CA ILE A 304 -4.27 16.53 24.67
C ILE A 304 -2.77 16.25 24.91
N ASN A 305 -2.39 14.98 25.08
CA ASN A 305 -1.09 14.60 25.64
C ASN A 305 -0.12 14.03 24.61
N VAL A 306 -0.60 13.47 23.53
CA VAL A 306 0.23 12.74 22.55
C VAL A 306 -0.21 13.14 21.14
N ASP A 307 0.76 13.41 20.27
CA ASP A 307 0.50 13.49 18.85
C ASP A 307 -0.25 12.23 18.39
N PRO A 308 -1.43 12.36 17.75
CA PRO A 308 -2.22 11.19 17.32
C PRO A 308 -1.45 10.20 16.43
N THR A 309 -0.36 10.65 15.80
CA THR A 309 0.53 9.81 14.99
C THR A 309 1.70 9.21 15.80
N ALA A 310 2.02 9.77 16.96
CA ALA A 310 3.11 9.33 17.82
C ALA A 310 2.61 8.25 18.82
N ARG A 311 2.63 7.01 18.38
CA ARG A 311 2.25 5.86 19.23
C ARG A 311 3.47 5.27 19.91
N PRO A 312 3.33 4.79 21.17
CA PRO A 312 4.44 4.14 21.89
C PRO A 312 4.97 2.89 21.16
N LEU A 313 4.09 2.16 20.49
CA LEU A 313 4.43 0.98 19.70
C LEU A 313 4.05 1.23 18.24
N ASN A 314 5.01 1.01 17.35
CA ASN A 314 4.80 1.17 15.91
C ASN A 314 4.17 -0.09 15.33
N ILE A 315 2.89 -0.30 15.61
CA ILE A 315 2.05 -1.37 15.03
C ILE A 315 0.70 -0.80 14.65
N ASN A 316 0.02 -1.51 13.77
CA ASN A 316 -1.38 -1.33 13.46
C ASN A 316 -2.14 -2.63 13.66
N VAL A 317 -3.38 -2.56 14.17
CA VAL A 317 -4.31 -3.69 14.22
C VAL A 317 -5.65 -3.20 13.71
N ASP A 318 -6.15 -3.81 12.64
CA ASP A 318 -7.43 -3.49 12.04
C ASP A 318 -7.94 -4.71 11.26
N TYR A 319 -9.19 -4.69 10.80
CA TYR A 319 -9.72 -5.70 9.89
C TYR A 319 -8.95 -5.67 8.55
N GLU A 320 -8.82 -6.81 7.91
CA GLU A 320 -8.21 -6.91 6.58
C GLU A 320 -8.93 -5.98 5.58
N ASP A 321 -10.25 -5.94 5.62
CA ASP A 321 -11.11 -5.14 4.76
C ASP A 321 -11.56 -3.81 5.39
N ALA A 322 -10.85 -3.29 6.41
CA ALA A 322 -11.22 -2.09 7.18
C ALA A 322 -11.51 -0.87 6.30
N LEU A 323 -10.75 -0.70 5.21
CA LEU A 323 -10.92 0.38 4.26
C LEU A 323 -12.30 0.35 3.59
N TYR A 324 -12.69 -0.83 3.14
CA TYR A 324 -13.95 -1.06 2.42
C TYR A 324 -15.16 -0.98 3.36
N ARG A 325 -15.07 -1.59 4.55
CA ARG A 325 -16.11 -1.48 5.61
C ARG A 325 -16.39 -0.03 5.96
N THR A 326 -15.34 0.74 6.23
CA THR A 326 -15.46 2.17 6.57
C THR A 326 -16.16 2.95 5.46
N THR A 327 -15.77 2.72 4.20
CA THR A 327 -16.38 3.40 3.04
C THR A 327 -17.84 3.03 2.87
N GLU A 328 -18.19 1.74 3.01
CA GLU A 328 -19.56 1.24 2.89
C GLU A 328 -20.48 1.90 3.94
N HIS A 329 -20.05 1.94 5.19
CA HIS A 329 -20.83 2.54 6.26
C HIS A 329 -21.00 4.05 6.08
N ILE A 330 -19.92 4.77 5.67
CA ILE A 330 -20.01 6.21 5.40
C ILE A 330 -20.96 6.48 4.24
N GLN A 331 -20.84 5.72 3.14
CA GLN A 331 -21.71 5.87 1.97
C GLN A 331 -23.17 5.57 2.34
N ALA A 332 -23.44 4.49 3.06
CA ALA A 332 -24.77 4.14 3.51
C ALA A 332 -25.40 5.24 4.41
N ALA A 333 -24.59 5.88 5.26
CA ALA A 333 -25.04 7.00 6.09
C ALA A 333 -25.30 8.27 5.26
N LEU A 334 -24.50 8.55 4.24
CA LEU A 334 -24.71 9.66 3.30
C LEU A 334 -26.01 9.45 2.49
N ASP A 335 -26.26 8.21 2.07
CA ASP A 335 -27.49 7.79 1.36
C ASP A 335 -28.71 7.62 2.26
N LYS A 336 -28.53 7.78 3.58
CA LYS A 336 -29.57 7.64 4.63
C LYS A 336 -30.17 6.22 4.72
N THR A 337 -29.41 5.21 4.35
CA THR A 337 -29.77 3.78 4.50
C THR A 337 -29.22 3.18 5.80
N LEU A 338 -28.22 3.85 6.44
CA LEU A 338 -27.71 3.56 7.76
C LEU A 338 -27.93 4.77 8.68
N ASP A 339 -28.33 4.54 9.94
CA ASP A 339 -28.44 5.61 10.93
C ASP A 339 -27.03 6.06 11.38
N VAL A 340 -26.82 7.37 11.43
CA VAL A 340 -25.52 7.95 11.83
C VAL A 340 -25.09 7.55 13.24
N SER A 341 -26.04 7.18 14.10
CA SER A 341 -25.75 6.68 15.45
C SER A 341 -25.12 5.29 15.48
N GLU A 342 -25.20 4.56 14.38
CA GLU A 342 -24.59 3.23 14.21
C GLU A 342 -23.12 3.32 13.77
N LEU A 343 -22.66 4.50 13.30
CA LEU A 343 -21.29 4.72 12.93
C LEU A 343 -20.37 4.70 14.17
N SER A 344 -19.23 4.04 14.04
CA SER A 344 -18.13 4.15 15.02
C SER A 344 -17.60 5.58 15.14
N GLY A 345 -16.80 5.86 16.17
CA GLY A 345 -16.20 7.17 16.36
C GLY A 345 -15.36 7.63 15.16
N LEU A 346 -14.59 6.72 14.58
CA LEU A 346 -13.76 6.98 13.38
C LEU A 346 -14.63 7.25 12.13
N GLU A 347 -15.58 6.36 11.86
CA GLU A 347 -16.48 6.48 10.70
C GLU A 347 -17.31 7.76 10.77
N LYS A 348 -17.78 8.11 11.96
CA LYS A 348 -18.52 9.36 12.17
C LYS A 348 -17.69 10.59 11.87
N SER A 349 -16.41 10.62 12.24
CA SER A 349 -15.50 11.71 11.93
C SER A 349 -15.33 11.89 10.42
N TYR A 350 -15.14 10.78 9.69
CA TYR A 350 -15.07 10.82 8.22
C TYR A 350 -16.40 11.22 7.58
N TYR A 351 -17.52 10.67 8.06
CA TYR A 351 -18.86 11.03 7.59
C TYR A 351 -19.11 12.52 7.73
N ASP A 352 -18.85 13.09 8.91
CA ASP A 352 -19.09 14.52 9.19
C ASP A 352 -18.24 15.40 8.26
N THR A 353 -17.00 15.01 7.98
CA THR A 353 -16.09 15.71 7.07
C THR A 353 -16.56 15.62 5.61
N CYS A 354 -16.87 14.42 5.12
CA CYS A 354 -17.38 14.20 3.76
C CYS A 354 -18.71 14.92 3.53
N LYS A 355 -19.63 14.85 4.49
CA LYS A 355 -20.92 15.54 4.42
C LYS A 355 -20.77 17.05 4.41
N SER A 356 -19.86 17.60 5.22
CA SER A 356 -19.58 19.03 5.26
C SER A 356 -18.96 19.52 3.96
N PHE A 357 -18.10 18.73 3.33
CA PHE A 357 -17.57 18.99 2.00
C PHE A 357 -18.68 19.01 0.94
N LEU A 358 -19.49 17.96 0.86
CA LEU A 358 -20.60 17.83 -0.10
C LEU A 358 -21.62 18.98 0.02
N ASN A 359 -21.85 19.50 1.22
CA ASN A 359 -22.75 20.61 1.47
C ASN A 359 -22.09 21.99 1.25
N GLY A 360 -20.83 22.04 0.81
CA GLY A 360 -20.08 23.29 0.62
C GLY A 360 -19.73 24.04 1.91
N GLN A 361 -19.84 23.39 3.06
CA GLN A 361 -19.50 23.97 4.38
C GLN A 361 -18.01 23.88 4.68
N LEU A 362 -17.31 22.86 4.14
CA LEU A 362 -15.89 22.64 4.31
C LEU A 362 -15.22 22.54 2.93
N THR A 363 -14.79 23.66 2.38
CA THR A 363 -14.13 23.76 1.07
C THR A 363 -12.59 23.75 1.17
N THR A 364 -12.05 23.15 2.22
CA THR A 364 -10.60 23.01 2.44
C THR A 364 -10.05 21.79 1.73
N ALA A 365 -8.73 21.77 1.51
CA ALA A 365 -8.03 20.62 0.96
C ALA A 365 -8.28 19.34 1.77
N ASN A 366 -8.34 19.42 3.09
CA ASN A 366 -8.65 18.27 3.94
C ASN A 366 -10.09 17.75 3.74
N GLY A 367 -11.07 18.66 3.54
CA GLY A 367 -12.44 18.27 3.25
C GLY A 367 -12.57 17.54 1.92
N TRP A 368 -11.94 18.11 0.88
CA TRP A 368 -11.87 17.48 -0.43
C TRP A 368 -11.14 16.12 -0.35
N ALA A 369 -9.97 16.07 0.29
CA ALA A 369 -9.16 14.86 0.38
C ALA A 369 -9.90 13.72 1.10
N ALA A 370 -10.62 14.01 2.17
CA ALA A 370 -11.41 13.01 2.87
C ALA A 370 -12.52 12.43 1.98
N TYR A 371 -13.21 13.28 1.21
CA TYR A 371 -14.24 12.84 0.28
C TYR A 371 -13.65 12.06 -0.91
N ALA A 372 -12.65 12.62 -1.59
CA ALA A 372 -12.05 12.01 -2.77
C ALA A 372 -11.38 10.67 -2.46
N SER A 373 -10.69 10.56 -1.31
CA SER A 373 -10.05 9.30 -0.92
C SER A 373 -11.07 8.22 -0.51
N ARG A 374 -12.00 8.55 0.39
CA ARG A 374 -12.90 7.57 0.98
C ARG A 374 -14.09 7.22 0.10
N ILE A 375 -14.70 8.21 -0.56
CA ILE A 375 -15.92 7.99 -1.32
C ILE A 375 -15.64 7.74 -2.80
N GLU A 376 -14.81 8.57 -3.44
CA GLU A 376 -14.55 8.40 -4.86
C GLU A 376 -13.57 7.26 -5.13
N ALA A 377 -12.35 7.28 -4.53
CA ALA A 377 -11.32 6.31 -4.83
C ALA A 377 -11.68 4.90 -4.32
N VAL A 378 -12.00 4.76 -3.03
CA VAL A 378 -12.37 3.44 -2.48
C VAL A 378 -13.67 2.95 -3.09
N GLY A 379 -14.62 3.86 -3.38
CA GLY A 379 -15.85 3.53 -4.08
C GLY A 379 -15.63 2.93 -5.47
N GLU A 380 -14.61 3.39 -6.22
CA GLU A 380 -14.24 2.77 -7.51
C GLU A 380 -13.67 1.36 -7.33
N LEU A 381 -12.78 1.14 -6.36
CA LEU A 381 -12.24 -0.17 -6.02
C LEU A 381 -13.34 -1.14 -5.59
N GLN A 382 -14.24 -0.69 -4.72
CA GLN A 382 -15.33 -1.50 -4.17
C GLN A 382 -16.33 -1.93 -5.25
N LYS A 383 -16.77 -1.00 -6.11
CA LYS A 383 -17.68 -1.30 -7.23
C LYS A 383 -17.08 -2.32 -8.21
N ALA A 384 -15.79 -2.29 -8.40
CA ALA A 384 -15.09 -3.20 -9.29
C ALA A 384 -14.75 -4.55 -8.62
N GLY A 385 -14.85 -4.64 -7.29
CA GLY A 385 -14.42 -5.81 -6.52
C GLY A 385 -12.91 -6.04 -6.55
N ILE A 386 -12.13 -4.97 -6.80
CA ILE A 386 -10.67 -5.06 -6.89
C ILE A 386 -10.08 -4.99 -5.49
N ARG A 387 -9.21 -5.94 -5.21
CA ARG A 387 -8.46 -6.08 -3.96
C ARG A 387 -6.95 -6.03 -4.24
N SER A 388 -6.15 -5.99 -3.19
CA SER A 388 -4.71 -6.21 -3.31
C SER A 388 -4.41 -7.63 -3.82
N ALA A 389 -3.23 -7.82 -4.38
CA ALA A 389 -2.78 -9.14 -4.78
C ALA A 389 -2.77 -10.13 -3.60
N GLN A 390 -3.14 -11.37 -3.86
CA GLN A 390 -3.16 -12.39 -2.82
C GLN A 390 -1.73 -12.72 -2.37
N THR A 391 -1.46 -12.59 -1.08
CA THR A 391 -0.14 -12.83 -0.50
C THR A 391 -0.01 -14.26 0.00
N LEU A 392 1.07 -14.93 -0.39
CA LEU A 392 1.49 -16.23 0.12
C LEU A 392 2.73 -16.05 1.00
N PRO A 393 2.70 -16.47 2.28
CA PRO A 393 3.84 -16.36 3.15
C PRO A 393 4.96 -17.34 2.76
N LEU A 394 6.22 -16.87 2.81
CA LEU A 394 7.41 -17.69 2.69
C LEU A 394 8.08 -17.84 4.05
N GLU A 395 8.25 -19.08 4.49
CA GLU A 395 8.94 -19.43 5.73
C GLU A 395 10.38 -19.90 5.46
N ASN A 396 11.27 -19.58 6.40
CA ASN A 396 12.63 -20.11 6.45
C ASN A 396 13.48 -19.85 5.20
N VAL A 397 13.19 -18.81 4.44
CA VAL A 397 13.98 -18.36 3.30
C VAL A 397 14.13 -16.86 3.29
N ASN A 398 15.35 -16.38 3.05
CA ASN A 398 15.54 -14.98 2.70
C ASN A 398 15.25 -14.85 1.19
N ALA A 399 14.08 -14.28 0.88
CA ALA A 399 13.62 -14.01 -0.48
C ALA A 399 13.92 -12.57 -0.95
N GLU A 400 14.68 -11.80 -0.15
CA GLU A 400 15.06 -10.43 -0.48
C GLU A 400 16.01 -10.43 -1.68
N ILE A 401 15.71 -9.56 -2.65
CA ILE A 401 16.53 -9.41 -3.85
C ILE A 401 17.80 -8.63 -3.45
N PRO A 402 19.01 -9.16 -3.71
CA PRO A 402 20.26 -8.45 -3.47
C PRO A 402 20.30 -7.09 -4.18
N GLN A 403 20.93 -6.10 -3.55
CA GLN A 403 21.01 -4.74 -4.06
C GLN A 403 21.55 -4.68 -5.48
N GLU A 404 22.55 -5.50 -5.83
CA GLU A 404 23.15 -5.54 -7.17
C GLU A 404 22.13 -5.97 -8.24
N LEU A 405 21.21 -6.89 -7.90
CA LEU A 405 20.15 -7.32 -8.81
C LEU A 405 19.04 -6.28 -8.92
N GLN A 406 18.71 -5.59 -7.83
CA GLN A 406 17.76 -4.46 -7.85
C GLN A 406 18.29 -3.30 -8.70
N GLU A 407 19.58 -2.96 -8.57
CA GLU A 407 20.24 -1.92 -9.38
C GLU A 407 20.25 -2.30 -10.86
N LEU A 408 20.58 -3.56 -11.20
CA LEU A 408 20.57 -4.07 -12.57
C LEU A 408 19.16 -3.96 -13.18
N GLU A 409 18.14 -4.35 -12.44
CA GLU A 409 16.73 -4.28 -12.85
C GLU A 409 16.31 -2.82 -13.11
N ASN A 410 16.50 -1.95 -12.12
CA ASN A 410 16.11 -0.55 -12.23
C ASN A 410 16.82 0.15 -13.40
N GLU A 411 18.12 -0.08 -13.57
CA GLU A 411 18.89 0.47 -14.69
C GLU A 411 18.33 0.00 -16.03
N ALA A 412 18.06 -1.30 -16.17
CA ALA A 412 17.51 -1.86 -17.41
C ALA A 412 16.12 -1.27 -17.74
N PHE A 413 15.25 -1.15 -16.76
CA PHE A 413 13.91 -0.59 -16.93
C PHE A 413 13.99 0.89 -17.36
N LEU A 414 14.80 1.70 -16.69
CA LEU A 414 14.98 3.11 -17.03
C LEU A 414 15.55 3.30 -18.43
N GLN A 415 16.55 2.50 -18.82
CA GLN A 415 17.15 2.56 -20.16
C GLN A 415 16.18 2.15 -21.27
N ILE A 416 15.32 1.16 -21.02
CA ILE A 416 14.28 0.75 -21.97
C ILE A 416 13.22 1.83 -22.10
N ILE A 417 12.66 2.32 -21.00
CA ILE A 417 11.59 3.33 -20.99
C ILE A 417 12.08 4.62 -21.67
N SER A 418 13.28 5.10 -21.33
CA SER A 418 13.84 6.33 -21.91
C SER A 418 14.29 6.20 -23.36
N GLY A 419 14.37 5.00 -23.88
CA GLY A 419 14.83 4.73 -25.25
C GLY A 419 16.34 4.69 -25.42
N GLU A 420 17.09 4.72 -24.35
CA GLU A 420 18.54 4.52 -24.41
C GLU A 420 18.90 3.13 -24.93
N LYS A 421 18.09 2.13 -24.55
CA LYS A 421 18.18 0.76 -25.05
C LYS A 421 16.90 0.36 -25.79
N PRO A 422 16.97 -0.53 -26.79
CA PRO A 422 15.78 -1.08 -27.43
C PRO A 422 15.02 -2.00 -26.45
N VAL A 423 13.72 -2.22 -26.69
CA VAL A 423 12.91 -3.14 -25.87
C VAL A 423 13.51 -4.54 -25.77
N ASP A 424 14.14 -5.04 -26.84
CA ASP A 424 14.78 -6.35 -26.84
C ASP A 424 16.03 -6.45 -25.93
N TYR A 425 16.52 -5.33 -25.40
CA TYR A 425 17.53 -5.35 -24.35
C TYR A 425 17.03 -6.05 -23.08
N PHE A 426 15.71 -6.13 -22.90
CA PHE A 426 15.09 -6.89 -21.82
C PHE A 426 15.59 -8.35 -21.79
N ASP A 427 15.73 -8.99 -22.94
CA ASP A 427 16.19 -10.38 -22.99
C ASP A 427 17.65 -10.51 -22.51
N THR A 428 18.46 -9.47 -22.74
CA THR A 428 19.84 -9.40 -22.20
C THR A 428 19.81 -9.21 -20.68
N PHE A 429 18.97 -8.31 -20.20
CA PHE A 429 18.76 -8.09 -18.77
C PHE A 429 18.37 -9.39 -18.06
N VAL A 430 17.41 -10.15 -18.59
CA VAL A 430 16.98 -11.44 -18.01
C VAL A 430 18.14 -12.42 -17.89
N VAL A 431 18.96 -12.54 -18.95
CA VAL A 431 20.15 -13.41 -18.94
C VAL A 431 21.16 -12.96 -17.88
N GLU A 432 21.42 -11.67 -17.79
CA GLU A 432 22.34 -11.09 -16.81
C GLU A 432 21.82 -11.24 -15.39
N TRP A 433 20.51 -11.04 -15.16
CA TRP A 433 19.87 -11.19 -13.86
C TRP A 433 20.02 -12.62 -13.32
N TYR A 434 19.73 -13.63 -14.16
CA TYR A 434 19.92 -15.04 -13.78
C TYR A 434 21.40 -15.39 -13.56
N ALA A 435 22.31 -14.86 -14.36
CA ALA A 435 23.73 -15.13 -14.25
C ALA A 435 24.41 -14.50 -13.01
N ASN A 436 23.83 -13.41 -12.47
CA ASN A 436 24.35 -12.71 -11.29
C ASN A 436 23.73 -13.15 -9.97
N GLY A 437 23.08 -14.33 -9.92
CA GLY A 437 22.56 -14.94 -8.71
C GLY A 437 21.04 -15.11 -8.68
N GLY A 438 20.32 -14.56 -9.64
CA GLY A 438 18.87 -14.68 -9.71
C GLY A 438 18.38 -16.12 -9.86
N LYS A 439 19.19 -16.99 -10.53
CA LYS A 439 18.86 -18.39 -10.67
C LYS A 439 18.86 -19.12 -9.32
N GLU A 440 19.92 -18.97 -8.56
CA GLU A 440 20.09 -19.57 -7.24
C GLU A 440 19.02 -19.10 -6.29
N LEU A 441 18.65 -17.81 -6.37
CA LEU A 441 17.60 -17.23 -5.56
C LEU A 441 16.21 -17.80 -5.93
N THR A 442 15.91 -17.93 -7.22
CA THR A 442 14.67 -18.57 -7.69
C THR A 442 14.55 -20.01 -7.18
N GLU A 443 15.64 -20.78 -7.27
CA GLU A 443 15.68 -22.17 -6.75
C GLU A 443 15.46 -22.22 -5.23
N GLN A 444 16.00 -21.25 -4.47
CA GLN A 444 15.79 -21.18 -3.02
C GLN A 444 14.33 -20.91 -2.67
N VAL A 445 13.70 -19.94 -3.34
CA VAL A 445 12.28 -19.61 -3.13
C VAL A 445 11.37 -20.77 -3.54
N GLN A 446 11.65 -21.43 -4.66
CA GLN A 446 10.91 -22.62 -5.11
C GLN A 446 10.97 -23.74 -4.07
N ASN A 447 12.18 -24.04 -3.55
CA ASN A 447 12.36 -25.09 -2.54
C ASN A 447 11.63 -24.77 -1.23
N ALA A 448 11.63 -23.50 -0.81
CA ALA A 448 10.91 -23.07 0.38
C ALA A 448 9.39 -23.22 0.21
N TYR A 449 8.88 -22.84 -0.95
CA TYR A 449 7.46 -23.00 -1.28
C TYR A 449 7.04 -24.46 -1.31
N GLU A 450 7.85 -25.35 -1.90
CA GLU A 450 7.55 -26.79 -1.93
C GLU A 450 7.58 -27.41 -0.54
N SER A 451 8.55 -27.00 0.30
CA SER A 451 8.66 -27.50 1.68
C SER A 451 7.51 -27.03 2.59
N GLY A 452 6.86 -25.92 2.27
CA GLY A 452 5.69 -25.43 3.01
C GLY A 452 4.37 -26.11 2.61
N LYS A 453 4.38 -26.96 1.57
CA LYS A 453 3.19 -27.74 1.15
C LYS A 453 3.02 -29.07 1.91
N ASP A 454 4.09 -29.58 2.55
CA ASP A 454 4.11 -30.84 3.32
C ASP A 454 3.72 -30.58 4.80
#